data_fa76bc9a5799eeeed10885178e5da86b
#
_entry.id   fa76bc9a5799eeeed10885178e5da86b
#
_cell.length_a   1.000
_cell.length_b   1.000
_cell.length_c   1.000
_cell.angle_alpha   90.00
_cell.angle_beta   90.00
_cell.angle_gamma   90.00
#
_symmetry.space_group_name_H-M   'P 1'
#
loop_
_entity.id
_entity.type
_entity.pdbx_description
1 polymer ?
#
loop_
_entity_poly.entity_id
_entity_poly.type
_entity_poly.pdbx_seq_one_letter_code
_entity_poly.pdbx_strand_id
1 'polypeptide(L)'
;KPTLPASFSATPMTSIDGKMHDIAALSQERPLLIYVWATWCSICRYTTPAVNQLAEESGNVVSIAMRSGDNAKLARWVDKKQLKMPVINDENGALSQAWQVSVTPTLVIVSKGNVVSTTTGWTSYWGLKIRMWWAGL
;
A
#
# COMPACT_ATOMS: atom_id res chain seq x y z
N LYS A 1 14.38 -1.82 10.00
CA LYS A 1 12.96 -1.43 9.97
C LYS A 1 12.87 0.04 9.55
N PRO A 2 12.22 0.35 8.41
CA PRO A 2 12.15 1.75 7.97
C PRO A 2 11.40 2.61 8.98
N THR A 3 11.91 3.83 9.18
CA THR A 3 11.25 4.83 10.03
C THR A 3 10.58 5.84 9.11
N LEU A 4 9.26 5.91 9.16
CA LEU A 4 8.52 6.85 8.32
C LEU A 4 8.52 8.25 8.95
N PRO A 5 8.57 9.31 8.12
CA PRO A 5 8.54 10.68 8.65
C PRO A 5 7.25 10.96 9.42
N ALA A 6 7.32 11.88 10.38
CA ALA A 6 6.14 12.28 11.16
C ALA A 6 5.03 12.85 10.25
N SER A 7 5.39 13.46 9.13
CA SER A 7 4.44 14.03 8.17
C SER A 7 3.85 13.00 7.20
N PHE A 8 4.24 11.75 7.31
CA PHE A 8 3.82 10.68 6.39
C PHE A 8 2.30 10.63 6.21
N SER A 9 1.56 10.60 7.30
CA SER A 9 0.10 10.47 7.26
C SER A 9 -0.62 11.77 6.90
N ALA A 10 0.07 12.91 6.88
CA ALA A 10 -0.54 14.22 6.63
C ALA A 10 -0.60 14.57 5.14
N THR A 11 0.09 13.83 4.28
CA THR A 11 0.16 14.12 2.85
C THR A 11 -0.98 13.42 2.11
N PRO A 12 -1.92 14.16 1.50
CA PRO A 12 -2.92 13.52 0.65
C PRO A 12 -2.28 12.98 -0.62
N MET A 13 -2.78 11.85 -1.10
CA MET A 13 -2.25 11.18 -2.29
C MET A 13 -3.36 10.90 -3.29
N THR A 14 -3.05 11.06 -4.57
CA THR A 14 -4.01 10.83 -5.65
C THR A 14 -3.66 9.53 -6.37
N SER A 15 -4.63 8.62 -6.44
CA SER A 15 -4.47 7.38 -7.19
C SER A 15 -4.64 7.62 -8.69
N ILE A 16 -4.24 6.63 -9.51
CA ILE A 16 -4.27 6.77 -10.97
C ILE A 16 -5.69 6.94 -11.52
N ASP A 17 -6.71 6.60 -10.74
CA ASP A 17 -8.11 6.82 -11.12
C ASP A 17 -8.62 8.23 -10.77
N GLY A 18 -7.75 9.09 -10.26
CA GLY A 18 -8.07 10.47 -9.92
C GLY A 18 -8.63 10.71 -8.52
N LYS A 19 -8.81 9.67 -7.73
CA LYS A 19 -9.33 9.80 -6.36
C LYS A 19 -8.23 10.19 -5.39
N MET A 20 -8.58 11.05 -4.43
CA MET A 20 -7.65 11.46 -3.38
C MET A 20 -7.82 10.57 -2.15
N HIS A 21 -6.71 10.32 -1.47
CA HIS A 21 -6.66 9.47 -0.29
C HIS A 21 -5.92 10.19 0.84
N ASP A 22 -6.59 10.38 1.97
CA ASP A 22 -6.04 10.98 3.17
C ASP A 22 -5.73 9.85 4.15
N ILE A 23 -4.44 9.55 4.32
CA ILE A 23 -3.99 8.41 5.13
C ILE A 23 -4.43 8.56 6.58
N ALA A 24 -4.30 9.77 7.14
CA ALA A 24 -4.71 10.01 8.53
C ALA A 24 -6.21 9.76 8.71
N ALA A 25 -7.04 10.30 7.82
CA ALA A 25 -8.48 10.14 7.89
C ALA A 25 -8.91 8.69 7.69
N LEU A 26 -8.32 8.01 6.71
CA LEU A 26 -8.66 6.62 6.39
C LEU A 26 -8.31 5.64 7.53
N SER A 27 -7.34 5.99 8.36
CA SER A 27 -6.87 5.14 9.46
C SER A 27 -7.52 5.43 10.81
N GLN A 28 -8.48 6.38 10.89
CA GLN A 28 -9.05 6.79 12.17
C GLN A 28 -9.93 5.73 12.82
N GLU A 29 -10.82 5.11 12.06
CA GLU A 29 -11.80 4.17 12.63
C GLU A 29 -11.35 2.72 12.59
N ARG A 30 -10.43 2.41 11.68
CA ARG A 30 -9.88 1.06 11.54
C ARG A 30 -8.51 1.13 10.89
N PRO A 31 -7.67 0.10 11.08
CA PRO A 31 -6.34 0.10 10.48
C PRO A 31 -6.40 0.19 8.95
N LEU A 32 -5.46 0.93 8.39
CA LEU A 32 -5.25 1.06 6.95
C LEU A 32 -3.98 0.33 6.58
N LEU A 33 -4.05 -0.48 5.55
CA LEU A 33 -2.86 -1.09 4.97
C LEU A 33 -2.36 -0.23 3.81
N ILE A 34 -1.08 0.14 3.86
CA ILE A 34 -0.39 0.74 2.73
C ILE A 34 0.55 -0.32 2.17
N TYR A 35 0.33 -0.69 0.93
CA TYR A 35 1.07 -1.75 0.25
C TYR A 35 1.97 -1.14 -0.81
N VAL A 36 3.30 -1.21 -0.60
CA VAL A 36 4.29 -0.73 -1.57
C VAL A 36 4.75 -1.93 -2.40
N TRP A 37 4.55 -1.85 -3.70
CA TRP A 37 4.81 -2.96 -4.63
C TRP A 37 5.41 -2.43 -5.93
N ALA A 38 5.76 -3.35 -6.81
CA ALA A 38 6.28 -2.99 -8.13
C ALA A 38 5.91 -4.07 -9.15
N THR A 39 5.75 -3.67 -10.41
CA THR A 39 5.46 -4.62 -11.49
C THR A 39 6.62 -5.56 -11.76
N TRP A 40 7.85 -5.14 -11.45
CA TRP A 40 9.07 -5.91 -11.66
C TRP A 40 9.48 -6.76 -10.45
N CYS A 41 8.68 -6.75 -9.40
CA CYS A 41 8.98 -7.46 -8.15
C CYS A 41 8.40 -8.87 -8.18
N SER A 42 9.26 -9.89 -8.19
CA SER A 42 8.82 -11.29 -8.28
C SER A 42 8.04 -11.74 -7.05
N ILE A 43 8.44 -11.31 -5.84
CA ILE A 43 7.75 -11.67 -4.60
C ILE A 43 6.37 -11.04 -4.54
N CYS A 44 6.22 -9.84 -5.10
CA CYS A 44 4.92 -9.15 -5.15
C CYS A 44 3.87 -9.97 -5.88
N ARG A 45 4.27 -10.78 -6.85
CA ARG A 45 3.36 -11.67 -7.57
C ARG A 45 2.59 -12.59 -6.63
N TYR A 46 3.22 -13.00 -5.54
CA TYR A 46 2.62 -13.92 -4.55
C TYR A 46 1.95 -13.18 -3.39
N THR A 47 2.31 -11.94 -3.13
CA THR A 47 1.73 -11.15 -2.04
C THR A 47 0.52 -10.35 -2.50
N THR A 48 0.55 -9.82 -3.72
CA THR A 48 -0.52 -8.98 -4.27
C THR A 48 -1.90 -9.66 -4.23
N PRO A 49 -2.05 -10.96 -4.54
CA PRO A 49 -3.38 -11.57 -4.45
C PRO A 49 -4.00 -11.48 -3.05
N ALA A 50 -3.20 -11.66 -2.00
CA ALA A 50 -3.69 -11.55 -0.62
C ALA A 50 -4.13 -10.13 -0.28
N VAL A 51 -3.33 -9.14 -0.69
CA VAL A 51 -3.64 -7.72 -0.47
C VAL A 51 -4.89 -7.33 -1.26
N ASN A 52 -5.00 -7.79 -2.49
CA ASN A 52 -6.15 -7.50 -3.35
C ASN A 52 -7.44 -8.09 -2.77
N GLN A 53 -7.37 -9.30 -2.22
CA GLN A 53 -8.51 -9.92 -1.55
C GLN A 53 -8.94 -9.09 -0.35
N LEU A 54 -7.99 -8.62 0.46
CA LEU A 54 -8.30 -7.76 1.60
C LEU A 54 -8.95 -6.46 1.14
N ALA A 55 -8.44 -5.86 0.07
CA ALA A 55 -9.00 -4.62 -0.48
C ALA A 55 -10.46 -4.82 -0.93
N GLU A 56 -10.74 -5.94 -1.58
CA GLU A 56 -12.09 -6.26 -2.04
C GLU A 56 -13.05 -6.47 -0.88
N GLU A 57 -12.60 -7.12 0.19
CA GLU A 57 -13.44 -7.42 1.35
C GLU A 57 -13.67 -6.22 2.25
N SER A 58 -12.62 -5.50 2.59
CA SER A 58 -12.69 -4.43 3.60
C SER A 58 -12.57 -3.03 3.02
N GLY A 59 -11.94 -2.89 1.85
CA GLY A 59 -11.72 -1.60 1.22
C GLY A 59 -10.68 -0.72 1.91
N ASN A 60 -10.03 -1.19 2.96
CA ASN A 60 -9.11 -0.36 3.75
C ASN A 60 -7.65 -0.59 3.36
N VAL A 61 -7.37 -0.46 2.08
CA VAL A 61 -6.05 -0.66 1.48
C VAL A 61 -5.79 0.47 0.50
N VAL A 62 -4.58 1.01 0.55
CA VAL A 62 -4.04 1.93 -0.46
C VAL A 62 -2.72 1.35 -0.91
N SER A 63 -2.45 1.34 -2.22
CA SER A 63 -1.19 0.81 -2.71
C SER A 63 -0.37 1.87 -3.42
N ILE A 64 0.94 1.67 -3.41
CA ILE A 64 1.92 2.55 -4.04
C ILE A 64 2.75 1.69 -4.98
N ALA A 65 2.72 2.00 -6.26
CA ALA A 65 3.51 1.31 -7.27
C ALA A 65 4.84 2.02 -7.45
N MET A 66 5.92 1.39 -7.01
CA MET A 66 7.27 1.96 -7.06
C MET A 66 7.89 1.69 -8.42
N ARG A 67 8.27 2.77 -9.12
CA ARG A 67 9.03 2.70 -10.39
C ARG A 67 8.46 1.67 -11.36
N SER A 68 7.17 1.71 -11.57
CA SER A 68 6.46 0.70 -12.37
C SER A 68 5.89 1.27 -13.67
N GLY A 69 6.42 2.39 -14.13
CA GLY A 69 6.04 3.00 -15.38
C GLY A 69 5.06 4.14 -15.21
N ASP A 70 4.54 4.64 -16.32
CA ASP A 70 3.59 5.76 -16.31
C ASP A 70 2.17 5.29 -15.96
N ASN A 71 1.26 6.26 -15.86
CA ASN A 71 -0.12 5.97 -15.48
C ASN A 71 -0.82 5.04 -16.48
N ALA A 72 -0.54 5.17 -17.76
CA ALA A 72 -1.16 4.31 -18.78
C ALA A 72 -0.72 2.86 -18.62
N LYS A 73 0.57 2.63 -18.37
CA LYS A 73 1.10 1.29 -18.14
C LYS A 73 0.49 0.67 -16.89
N LEU A 74 0.40 1.45 -15.80
CA LEU A 74 -0.20 0.97 -14.57
C LEU A 74 -1.69 0.68 -14.72
N ALA A 75 -2.42 1.52 -15.47
CA ALA A 75 -3.84 1.29 -15.71
C ALA A 75 -4.05 -0.06 -16.41
N ARG A 76 -3.21 -0.37 -17.41
CA ARG A 76 -3.27 -1.66 -18.11
C ARG A 76 -2.95 -2.82 -17.19
N TRP A 77 -1.97 -2.65 -16.28
CA TRP A 77 -1.60 -3.67 -15.30
C TRP A 77 -2.73 -3.93 -14.31
N VAL A 78 -3.34 -2.86 -13.79
CA VAL A 78 -4.48 -2.93 -12.86
C VAL A 78 -5.64 -3.70 -13.51
N ASP A 79 -5.93 -3.38 -14.76
CA ASP A 79 -6.99 -4.06 -15.50
C ASP A 79 -6.66 -5.54 -15.72
N LYS A 80 -5.46 -5.83 -16.20
CA LYS A 80 -5.02 -7.20 -16.48
C LYS A 80 -5.04 -8.08 -15.22
N LYS A 81 -4.59 -7.53 -14.10
CA LYS A 81 -4.52 -8.26 -12.83
C LYS A 81 -5.78 -8.14 -11.99
N GLN A 82 -6.77 -7.39 -12.44
CA GLN A 82 -8.04 -7.18 -11.72
C GLN A 82 -7.79 -6.67 -10.30
N LEU A 83 -6.94 -5.66 -10.15
CA LEU A 83 -6.64 -5.08 -8.86
C LEU A 83 -7.79 -4.21 -8.38
N LYS A 84 -8.21 -4.42 -7.14
CA LYS A 84 -9.33 -3.70 -6.50
C LYS A 84 -8.85 -2.60 -5.56
N MET A 85 -7.57 -2.57 -5.26
CA MET A 85 -6.98 -1.55 -4.41
C MET A 85 -6.67 -0.28 -5.21
N PRO A 86 -6.80 0.92 -4.60
CA PRO A 86 -6.30 2.14 -5.23
C PRO A 86 -4.79 2.04 -5.46
N VAL A 87 -4.32 2.58 -6.59
CA VAL A 87 -2.90 2.57 -6.93
C VAL A 87 -2.40 4.00 -7.10
N ILE A 88 -1.44 4.38 -6.28
CA ILE A 88 -0.73 5.64 -6.37
C ILE A 88 0.55 5.40 -7.15
N ASN A 89 0.78 6.19 -8.19
CA ASN A 89 1.94 6.00 -9.06
C ASN A 89 3.15 6.75 -8.53
N ASP A 90 4.10 6.02 -7.97
CA ASP A 90 5.40 6.54 -7.57
C ASP A 90 6.40 6.27 -8.69
N GLU A 91 6.18 6.92 -9.83
CA GLU A 91 6.85 6.62 -11.10
C GLU A 91 8.37 6.71 -11.00
N ASN A 92 8.88 7.76 -10.35
CA ASN A 92 10.33 7.95 -10.19
C ASN A 92 10.88 7.49 -8.85
N GLY A 93 10.04 6.93 -7.98
CA GLY A 93 10.45 6.45 -6.67
C GLY A 93 10.64 7.53 -5.61
N ALA A 94 10.25 8.78 -5.89
CA ALA A 94 10.46 9.88 -4.96
C ALA A 94 9.68 9.72 -3.66
N LEU A 95 8.44 9.25 -3.73
CA LEU A 95 7.60 9.03 -2.56
C LEU A 95 8.19 7.93 -1.67
N SER A 96 8.55 6.81 -2.27
CA SER A 96 9.17 5.69 -1.55
C SER A 96 10.49 6.13 -0.90
N GLN A 97 11.29 6.91 -1.62
CA GLN A 97 12.55 7.42 -1.08
C GLN A 97 12.30 8.35 0.11
N ALA A 98 11.32 9.25 0.00
CA ALA A 98 10.97 10.17 1.09
C ALA A 98 10.53 9.40 2.35
N TRP A 99 9.88 8.27 2.17
CA TRP A 99 9.42 7.42 3.26
C TRP A 99 10.44 6.36 3.66
N GLN A 100 11.63 6.39 3.09
CA GLN A 100 12.72 5.44 3.37
C GLN A 100 12.32 3.98 3.10
N VAL A 101 11.47 3.78 2.11
CA VAL A 101 11.08 2.45 1.64
C VAL A 101 11.89 2.12 0.41
N SER A 102 12.75 1.10 0.50
CA SER A 102 13.64 0.70 -0.60
C SER A 102 13.41 -0.74 -1.08
N VAL A 103 12.57 -1.47 -0.40
CA VAL A 103 12.32 -2.91 -0.68
C VAL A 103 10.85 -3.11 -1.01
N THR A 104 10.57 -3.94 -2.01
CA THR A 104 9.21 -4.37 -2.32
C THR A 104 9.10 -5.88 -2.16
N PRO A 105 7.97 -6.38 -1.65
CA PRO A 105 6.86 -5.61 -1.11
C PRO A 105 7.18 -5.07 0.30
N THR A 106 6.61 -3.91 0.62
CA THR A 106 6.60 -3.37 1.98
C THR A 106 5.14 -3.16 2.37
N LEU A 107 4.79 -3.64 3.56
CA LEU A 107 3.43 -3.55 4.08
C LEU A 107 3.46 -2.67 5.34
N VAL A 108 2.79 -1.54 5.27
CA VAL A 108 2.75 -0.57 6.37
C VAL A 108 1.31 -0.52 6.89
N ILE A 109 1.15 -0.76 8.19
CA ILE A 109 -0.17 -0.66 8.82
C ILE A 109 -0.22 0.61 9.63
N VAL A 110 -1.22 1.43 9.35
CA VAL A 110 -1.44 2.72 9.99
C VAL A 110 -2.73 2.67 10.79
N SER A 111 -2.69 3.12 12.03
CA SER A 111 -3.86 3.23 12.89
C SER A 111 -3.87 4.60 13.53
N LYS A 112 -4.98 5.32 13.37
CA LYS A 112 -5.18 6.67 13.95
C LYS A 112 -4.03 7.62 13.58
N GLY A 113 -3.62 7.56 12.32
CA GLY A 113 -2.56 8.41 11.78
C GLY A 113 -1.14 7.98 12.11
N ASN A 114 -0.96 6.89 12.86
CA ASN A 114 0.35 6.42 13.31
C ASN A 114 0.70 5.08 12.68
N VAL A 115 1.97 4.93 12.29
CA VAL A 115 2.47 3.64 11.81
C VAL A 115 2.62 2.69 12.98
N VAL A 116 1.91 1.57 12.93
CA VAL A 116 1.95 0.57 14.01
C VAL A 116 2.69 -0.71 13.60
N SER A 117 2.89 -0.93 12.30
CA SER A 117 3.62 -2.10 11.80
C SER A 117 4.23 -1.81 10.44
N THR A 118 5.45 -2.28 10.23
CA THR A 118 6.11 -2.24 8.92
C THR A 118 6.75 -3.61 8.69
N THR A 119 6.41 -4.24 7.58
CA THR A 119 6.89 -5.58 7.25
C THR A 119 7.33 -5.61 5.80
N THR A 120 8.39 -6.34 5.50
CA THR A 120 8.86 -6.55 4.12
C THR A 120 8.78 -8.02 3.76
N GLY A 121 8.70 -8.29 2.45
CA GLY A 121 8.68 -9.65 1.94
C GLY A 121 7.29 -10.26 1.90
N TRP A 122 7.24 -11.56 1.64
CA TRP A 122 5.99 -12.28 1.44
C TRP A 122 5.16 -12.35 2.73
N THR A 123 3.85 -12.22 2.57
CA THR A 123 2.91 -12.47 3.66
C THR A 123 1.67 -13.16 3.09
N SER A 124 1.07 -14.07 3.90
CA SER A 124 -0.15 -14.76 3.50
C SER A 124 -1.36 -13.89 3.79
N TYR A 125 -2.48 -14.23 3.14
CA TYR A 125 -3.76 -13.57 3.42
C TYR A 125 -4.13 -13.64 4.92
N TRP A 126 -4.02 -14.83 5.53
CA TRP A 126 -4.36 -14.98 6.95
C TRP A 126 -3.38 -14.25 7.86
N GLY A 127 -2.10 -14.25 7.52
CA GLY A 127 -1.10 -13.48 8.26
C GLY A 127 -1.41 -11.99 8.20
N LEU A 128 -1.82 -11.50 7.04
CA LEU A 128 -2.21 -10.10 6.86
C LEU A 128 -3.45 -9.77 7.67
N LYS A 129 -4.47 -10.62 7.64
CA LYS A 129 -5.69 -10.40 8.42
C LYS A 129 -5.42 -10.35 9.92
N ILE A 130 -4.57 -11.22 10.43
CA ILE A 130 -4.20 -11.22 11.84
C ILE A 130 -3.47 -9.93 12.21
N ARG A 131 -2.56 -9.45 11.37
CA ARG A 131 -1.85 -8.18 11.61
C ARG A 131 -2.81 -7.00 11.63
N MET A 132 -3.76 -6.96 10.71
CA MET A 132 -4.76 -5.88 10.66
C MET A 132 -5.66 -5.91 11.88
N TRP A 133 -6.11 -7.10 12.29
CA TRP A 133 -6.90 -7.27 13.49
C TRP A 133 -6.15 -6.81 14.74
N TRP A 134 -4.90 -7.25 14.88
CA TRP A 134 -4.04 -6.88 16.00
C TRP A 134 -3.83 -5.36 16.06
N ALA A 135 -3.62 -4.72 14.92
CA ALA A 135 -3.40 -3.27 14.84
C ALA A 135 -4.64 -2.47 15.27
N GLY A 136 -5.83 -3.06 15.15
CA GLY A 136 -7.09 -2.44 15.55
C GLY A 136 -7.41 -2.54 17.04
N LEU A 137 -6.61 -3.30 17.78
CA LEU A 137 -6.76 -3.39 19.22
C LEU A 137 -6.18 -2.14 19.87
#